data_67cd36708d2a079d8433a47fc6ea7708
#
_entry.id   67cd36708d2a079d8433a47fc6ea7708
#
_cell.length_a   1.000
_cell.length_b   1.000
_cell.length_c   1.000
_cell.angle_alpha   90.00
_cell.angle_beta   90.00
_cell.angle_gamma   90.00
#
_symmetry.space_group_name_H-M   'P 1'
#
loop_
_entity.id
_entity.type
_entity.pdbx_description
1 polymer ?
#
loop_
_entity_poly.entity_id
_entity_poly.type
_entity_poly.pdbx_seq_one_letter_code
_entity_poly.pdbx_strand_id
1 'polypeptide(L)'
;MWLLSSSSDFERILHEQLQKLRTDHIDMYLLHSMNALTWRKALQFGLPEKMQQVQKAGLVRHIGFSFHDELPLFREIVNSAPWDFCQIQLNYMDMQHQAGLAGLQYAAAKGLAVSIMEPLRGGFLVHPPKSVVSLLKGFGRTPIGFALEYLWRLPGISVVLSGMGNTAQIDENIGYLDLVAPRLTAQELQALAEQARALLHAEDRIGCTGCQYCVPSCPVKIPIPQYFHCYDGYLHENDDAVKDRYRALKASGVGAVQQCLECHQCERVCPQHIAIPDWLKKVDRLLR
;
A
#
# COMPACT_ATOMS: atom_id res chain seq x y z
N MET A 1 -8.86 7.04 11.10
CA MET A 1 -8.14 7.84 12.15
C MET A 1 -8.14 9.33 11.90
N TRP A 2 -8.03 9.79 10.67
CA TRP A 2 -8.01 11.24 10.32
C TRP A 2 -9.32 11.97 10.66
N LEU A 3 -10.45 11.26 10.61
CA LEU A 3 -11.79 11.80 10.88
C LEU A 3 -12.14 11.91 12.38
N LEU A 4 -11.32 11.36 13.27
CA LEU A 4 -11.57 11.40 14.70
C LEU A 4 -11.02 12.70 15.29
N SER A 5 -11.89 13.52 15.87
CA SER A 5 -11.53 14.72 16.63
C SER A 5 -11.75 14.52 18.13
N SER A 6 -12.62 13.58 18.49
CA SER A 6 -12.98 13.22 19.86
C SER A 6 -13.20 11.71 20.00
N SER A 7 -13.25 11.24 21.23
CA SER A 7 -13.56 9.85 21.56
C SER A 7 -14.97 9.42 21.11
N SER A 8 -15.94 10.35 21.06
CA SER A 8 -17.32 10.08 20.62
C SER A 8 -17.47 9.93 19.10
N ASP A 9 -16.49 10.39 18.32
CA ASP A 9 -16.54 10.24 16.86
C ASP A 9 -16.47 8.77 16.44
N PHE A 10 -15.89 7.90 17.25
CA PHE A 10 -15.76 6.48 16.93
C PHE A 10 -17.14 5.82 16.75
N GLU A 11 -18.02 5.97 17.76
CA GLU A 11 -19.36 5.39 17.73
C GLU A 11 -20.21 6.04 16.61
N ARG A 12 -20.14 7.35 16.46
CA ARG A 12 -20.84 8.07 15.38
C ARG A 12 -20.44 7.53 14.01
N ILE A 13 -19.13 7.39 13.74
CA ILE A 13 -18.63 6.90 12.45
C ILE A 13 -19.06 5.45 12.23
N LEU A 14 -18.98 4.58 13.24
CA LEU A 14 -19.44 3.20 13.11
C LEU A 14 -20.93 3.13 12.72
N HIS A 15 -21.78 3.88 13.41
CA HIS A 15 -23.21 3.92 13.09
C HIS A 15 -23.49 4.48 11.70
N GLU A 16 -22.76 5.52 11.27
CA GLU A 16 -22.84 6.04 9.90
C GLU A 16 -22.46 4.96 8.85
N GLN A 17 -21.44 4.14 9.12
CA GLN A 17 -21.06 3.04 8.23
C GLN A 17 -22.15 1.96 8.17
N LEU A 18 -22.69 1.54 9.32
CA LEU A 18 -23.80 0.57 9.37
C LEU A 18 -25.01 1.05 8.56
N GLN A 19 -25.39 2.32 8.70
CA GLN A 19 -26.47 2.93 7.93
C GLN A 19 -26.18 2.95 6.42
N LYS A 20 -24.96 3.37 6.02
CA LYS A 20 -24.55 3.43 4.60
C LYS A 20 -24.52 2.03 3.97
N LEU A 21 -24.06 1.04 4.71
CA LEU A 21 -24.00 -0.35 4.27
C LEU A 21 -25.36 -1.08 4.35
N ARG A 22 -26.35 -0.45 5.02
CA ARG A 22 -27.69 -1.02 5.25
C ARG A 22 -27.62 -2.41 5.92
N THR A 23 -26.82 -2.49 6.98
CA THR A 23 -26.62 -3.72 7.76
C THR A 23 -26.65 -3.41 9.25
N ASP A 24 -26.92 -4.42 10.06
CA ASP A 24 -26.90 -4.36 11.52
C ASP A 24 -25.51 -4.64 12.11
N HIS A 25 -24.59 -5.18 11.31
CA HIS A 25 -23.23 -5.46 11.75
C HIS A 25 -22.22 -5.33 10.59
N ILE A 26 -20.92 -5.21 10.94
CA ILE A 26 -19.79 -5.26 10.01
C ILE A 26 -18.97 -6.51 10.33
N ASP A 27 -18.69 -7.35 9.33
CA ASP A 27 -17.91 -8.57 9.54
C ASP A 27 -16.48 -8.29 9.97
N MET A 28 -15.77 -7.39 9.28
CA MET A 28 -14.38 -7.04 9.56
C MET A 28 -14.22 -5.53 9.68
N TYR A 29 -13.89 -5.03 10.86
CA TYR A 29 -13.72 -3.61 11.13
C TYR A 29 -12.31 -3.32 11.64
N LEU A 30 -11.63 -2.32 11.07
CA LEU A 30 -10.24 -2.06 11.41
C LEU A 30 -9.96 -0.59 11.75
N LEU A 31 -9.00 -0.37 12.65
CA LEU A 31 -8.38 0.93 12.84
C LEU A 31 -7.49 1.24 11.65
N HIS A 32 -7.84 2.27 10.88
CA HIS A 32 -7.19 2.58 9.62
C HIS A 32 -5.86 3.32 9.80
N SER A 33 -4.83 2.87 9.08
CA SER A 33 -3.54 3.56 8.91
C SER A 33 -2.80 3.81 10.23
N MET A 34 -2.53 2.75 10.98
CA MET A 34 -1.77 2.83 12.24
C MET A 34 -0.30 3.13 11.95
N ASN A 35 0.18 4.20 12.55
CA ASN A 35 1.55 4.64 12.64
C ASN A 35 1.76 5.32 14.00
N ALA A 36 2.95 5.78 14.32
CA ALA A 36 3.26 6.38 15.62
C ALA A 36 2.31 7.52 16.04
N LEU A 37 1.87 8.35 15.06
CA LEU A 37 0.96 9.46 15.34
C LEU A 37 -0.48 8.98 15.56
N THR A 38 -0.98 8.14 14.64
CA THR A 38 -2.36 7.63 14.71
C THR A 38 -2.55 6.64 15.85
N TRP A 39 -1.51 5.86 16.20
CA TRP A 39 -1.54 4.96 17.34
C TRP A 39 -1.61 5.71 18.67
N ARG A 40 -0.78 6.75 18.85
CA ARG A 40 -0.86 7.62 20.04
C ARG A 40 -2.27 8.21 20.20
N LYS A 41 -2.89 8.66 19.11
CA LYS A 41 -4.26 9.17 19.10
C LYS A 41 -5.28 8.06 19.42
N ALA A 42 -5.07 6.85 18.91
CA ALA A 42 -5.91 5.69 19.21
C ALA A 42 -5.91 5.38 20.71
N LEU A 43 -4.75 5.38 21.34
CA LEU A 43 -4.61 5.19 22.79
C LEU A 43 -5.28 6.32 23.58
N GLN A 44 -5.07 7.58 23.19
CA GLN A 44 -5.70 8.75 23.83
C GLN A 44 -7.23 8.66 23.85
N PHE A 45 -7.83 8.09 22.80
CA PHE A 45 -9.29 7.95 22.67
C PHE A 45 -9.82 6.59 23.16
N GLY A 46 -8.97 5.70 23.67
CA GLY A 46 -9.36 4.37 24.15
C GLY A 46 -9.89 3.47 23.05
N LEU A 47 -9.36 3.58 21.82
CA LEU A 47 -9.92 2.85 20.67
C LEU A 47 -9.74 1.34 20.74
N PRO A 48 -8.64 0.76 21.27
CA PRO A 48 -8.53 -0.68 21.42
C PRO A 48 -9.65 -1.27 22.30
N GLU A 49 -10.00 -0.59 23.40
CA GLU A 49 -11.10 -0.99 24.29
C GLU A 49 -12.47 -0.81 23.61
N LYS A 50 -12.65 0.30 22.88
CA LYS A 50 -13.88 0.56 22.12
C LYS A 50 -14.12 -0.49 21.02
N MET A 51 -13.07 -0.91 20.31
CA MET A 51 -13.15 -1.99 19.32
C MET A 51 -13.67 -3.29 19.96
N GLN A 52 -13.17 -3.66 21.15
CA GLN A 52 -13.66 -4.83 21.89
C GLN A 52 -15.11 -4.66 22.34
N GLN A 53 -15.51 -3.45 22.76
CA GLN A 53 -16.89 -3.15 23.20
C GLN A 53 -17.88 -3.33 22.05
N VAL A 54 -17.61 -2.79 20.86
CA VAL A 54 -18.50 -2.93 19.70
C VAL A 54 -18.52 -4.35 19.17
N GLN A 55 -17.42 -5.12 19.31
CA GLN A 55 -17.40 -6.56 19.01
C GLN A 55 -18.30 -7.33 20.00
N LYS A 56 -18.18 -7.10 21.30
CA LYS A 56 -19.05 -7.72 22.31
C LYS A 56 -20.52 -7.36 22.13
N ALA A 57 -20.82 -6.16 21.64
CA ALA A 57 -22.17 -5.70 21.34
C ALA A 57 -22.74 -6.31 20.03
N GLY A 58 -21.95 -7.07 19.27
CA GLY A 58 -22.35 -7.69 18.00
C GLY A 58 -22.44 -6.74 16.82
N LEU A 59 -22.04 -5.47 16.98
CA LEU A 59 -21.99 -4.48 15.90
C LEU A 59 -20.84 -4.75 14.92
N VAL A 60 -19.82 -5.48 15.37
CA VAL A 60 -18.64 -5.88 14.59
C VAL A 60 -18.31 -7.33 14.95
N ARG A 61 -18.03 -8.18 13.96
CA ARG A 61 -17.66 -9.59 14.20
C ARG A 61 -16.18 -9.75 14.51
N HIS A 62 -15.32 -9.13 13.69
CA HIS A 62 -13.86 -9.23 13.80
C HIS A 62 -13.24 -7.85 13.84
N ILE A 63 -12.30 -7.65 14.76
CA ILE A 63 -11.60 -6.38 14.95
C ILE A 63 -10.14 -6.48 14.51
N GLY A 64 -9.64 -5.41 13.91
CA GLY A 64 -8.26 -5.39 13.41
C GLY A 64 -7.69 -3.99 13.23
N PHE A 65 -6.57 -3.93 12.54
CA PHE A 65 -5.92 -2.67 12.19
C PHE A 65 -5.15 -2.78 10.87
N SER A 66 -5.03 -1.67 10.13
CA SER A 66 -4.06 -1.55 9.03
C SER A 66 -2.84 -0.75 9.49
N PHE A 67 -1.67 -1.08 8.98
CA PHE A 67 -0.40 -0.63 9.53
C PHE A 67 0.54 -0.02 8.48
N HIS A 68 1.21 1.10 8.87
CA HIS A 68 2.13 1.85 8.02
C HIS A 68 3.26 2.47 8.84
N ASP A 69 4.05 1.65 9.54
CA ASP A 69 5.21 2.10 10.33
C ASP A 69 6.20 0.94 10.53
N GLU A 70 7.19 1.10 11.37
CA GLU A 70 8.26 0.16 11.59
C GLU A 70 7.85 -1.04 12.48
N LEU A 71 8.54 -2.16 12.32
CA LEU A 71 8.28 -3.43 13.01
C LEU A 71 8.15 -3.32 14.55
N PRO A 72 8.93 -2.50 15.29
CA PRO A 72 8.75 -2.36 16.74
C PRO A 72 7.35 -1.90 17.14
N LEU A 73 6.83 -0.87 16.46
CA LEU A 73 5.47 -0.38 16.71
C LEU A 73 4.41 -1.41 16.28
N PHE A 74 4.64 -2.15 15.19
CA PHE A 74 3.75 -3.23 14.79
C PHE A 74 3.57 -4.25 15.91
N ARG A 75 4.67 -4.70 16.50
CA ARG A 75 4.64 -5.65 17.63
C ARG A 75 3.92 -5.09 18.86
N GLU A 76 4.11 -3.81 19.16
CA GLU A 76 3.38 -3.13 20.23
C GLU A 76 1.87 -3.20 20.00
N ILE A 77 1.41 -2.82 18.80
CA ILE A 77 -0.02 -2.83 18.46
C ILE A 77 -0.58 -4.25 18.48
N VAL A 78 0.09 -5.23 17.90
CA VAL A 78 -0.33 -6.65 17.93
C VAL A 78 -0.55 -7.15 19.35
N ASN A 79 0.26 -6.71 20.32
CA ASN A 79 0.15 -7.15 21.72
C ASN A 79 -0.81 -6.29 22.55
N SER A 80 -1.38 -5.20 22.04
CA SER A 80 -2.17 -4.24 22.81
C SER A 80 -3.62 -4.66 23.04
N ALA A 81 -4.16 -5.52 22.19
CA ALA A 81 -5.54 -5.99 22.26
C ALA A 81 -5.69 -7.37 21.61
N PRO A 82 -6.79 -8.09 21.84
CA PRO A 82 -7.06 -9.38 21.18
C PRO A 82 -7.59 -9.16 19.75
N TRP A 83 -6.72 -8.68 18.88
CA TRP A 83 -7.03 -8.49 17.47
C TRP A 83 -7.28 -9.82 16.76
N ASP A 84 -8.29 -9.86 15.88
CA ASP A 84 -8.57 -11.01 15.03
C ASP A 84 -7.72 -10.99 13.77
N PHE A 85 -7.40 -9.80 13.26
CA PHE A 85 -6.65 -9.65 12.02
C PHE A 85 -5.82 -8.36 11.97
N CYS A 86 -4.87 -8.34 11.04
CA CYS A 86 -4.17 -7.11 10.67
C CYS A 86 -4.00 -7.02 9.15
N GLN A 87 -3.78 -5.81 8.66
CA GLN A 87 -3.49 -5.54 7.25
C GLN A 87 -2.15 -4.84 7.15
N ILE A 88 -1.23 -5.43 6.38
CA ILE A 88 0.14 -4.92 6.18
C ILE A 88 0.48 -4.81 4.71
N GLN A 89 1.41 -3.94 4.38
CA GLN A 89 2.03 -3.88 3.05
C GLN A 89 3.03 -5.01 2.89
N LEU A 90 2.92 -5.78 1.80
CA LEU A 90 3.92 -6.79 1.44
C LEU A 90 3.84 -7.08 -0.06
N ASN A 91 5.00 -7.18 -0.71
CA ASN A 91 5.18 -7.68 -2.06
C ASN A 91 6.62 -8.19 -2.22
N TYR A 92 6.95 -8.84 -3.33
CA TYR A 92 8.28 -9.44 -3.49
C TYR A 92 9.42 -8.42 -3.55
N MET A 93 9.13 -7.13 -3.77
CA MET A 93 10.12 -6.04 -3.73
C MET A 93 10.34 -5.52 -2.29
N ASP A 94 9.27 -5.30 -1.54
CA ASP A 94 9.24 -4.60 -0.26
C ASP A 94 9.19 -5.58 0.94
N MET A 95 10.04 -6.61 0.95
CA MET A 95 10.02 -7.67 1.97
C MET A 95 10.42 -7.22 3.38
N GLN A 96 11.16 -6.11 3.48
CA GLN A 96 11.63 -5.56 4.75
C GLN A 96 11.04 -4.19 5.07
N HIS A 97 10.15 -3.69 4.20
CA HIS A 97 9.52 -2.38 4.37
C HIS A 97 8.39 -2.45 5.39
N GLN A 98 8.33 -1.48 6.31
CA GLN A 98 7.33 -1.41 7.39
C GLN A 98 7.34 -2.68 8.28
N ALA A 99 6.18 -3.33 8.48
CA ALA A 99 6.11 -4.60 9.18
C ALA A 99 6.85 -5.72 8.44
N GLY A 100 6.78 -5.72 7.11
CA GLY A 100 7.46 -6.65 6.23
C GLY A 100 7.18 -8.13 6.51
N LEU A 101 8.07 -9.01 6.03
CA LEU A 101 7.97 -10.46 6.27
C LEU A 101 8.06 -10.81 7.76
N ALA A 102 8.88 -10.10 8.52
CA ALA A 102 9.01 -10.33 9.96
C ALA A 102 7.71 -9.99 10.71
N GLY A 103 6.97 -8.98 10.28
CA GLY A 103 5.65 -8.65 10.80
C GLY A 103 4.60 -9.70 10.44
N LEU A 104 4.59 -10.19 9.18
CA LEU A 104 3.73 -11.31 8.77
C LEU A 104 3.93 -12.52 9.68
N GLN A 105 5.19 -12.95 9.84
CA GLN A 105 5.53 -14.10 10.68
C GLN A 105 5.12 -13.90 12.14
N TYR A 106 5.32 -12.69 12.67
CA TYR A 106 4.95 -12.35 14.04
C TYR A 106 3.43 -12.38 14.25
N ALA A 107 2.65 -11.77 13.37
CA ALA A 107 1.20 -11.76 13.44
C ALA A 107 0.62 -13.17 13.31
N ALA A 108 1.10 -13.96 12.34
CA ALA A 108 0.68 -15.34 12.16
C ALA A 108 0.99 -16.22 13.39
N ALA A 109 2.16 -16.06 14.00
CA ALA A 109 2.53 -16.77 15.23
C ALA A 109 1.65 -16.38 16.44
N LYS A 110 1.03 -15.19 16.41
CA LYS A 110 0.05 -14.74 17.40
C LYS A 110 -1.39 -15.17 17.06
N GLY A 111 -1.60 -15.85 15.95
CA GLY A 111 -2.91 -16.33 15.51
C GLY A 111 -3.78 -15.29 14.78
N LEU A 112 -3.22 -14.15 14.39
CA LEU A 112 -3.94 -13.15 13.61
C LEU A 112 -4.05 -13.60 12.15
N ALA A 113 -5.22 -13.38 11.55
CA ALA A 113 -5.35 -13.40 10.10
C ALA A 113 -4.61 -12.19 9.49
N VAL A 114 -3.84 -12.41 8.42
CA VAL A 114 -3.09 -11.34 7.79
C VAL A 114 -3.61 -11.06 6.39
N SER A 115 -4.06 -9.83 6.19
CA SER A 115 -4.44 -9.29 4.88
C SER A 115 -3.27 -8.48 4.30
N ILE A 116 -2.98 -8.69 3.02
CA ILE A 116 -1.89 -7.99 2.33
C ILE A 116 -2.45 -6.87 1.46
N MET A 117 -1.95 -5.66 1.66
CA MET A 117 -2.12 -4.52 0.76
C MET A 117 -0.86 -4.29 -0.06
N GLU A 118 -0.98 -3.55 -1.16
CA GLU A 118 0.11 -3.22 -2.08
C GLU A 118 0.81 -4.45 -2.70
N PRO A 119 0.08 -5.52 -3.08
CA PRO A 119 0.69 -6.69 -3.69
C PRO A 119 1.39 -6.36 -5.02
N LEU A 120 0.88 -5.35 -5.72
CA LEU A 120 1.40 -4.85 -7.00
C LEU A 120 2.07 -3.48 -6.86
N ARG A 121 2.29 -2.99 -5.63
CA ARG A 121 2.99 -1.74 -5.31
C ARG A 121 2.46 -0.54 -6.11
N GLY A 122 1.16 -0.25 -5.97
CA GLY A 122 0.49 0.85 -6.70
C GLY A 122 0.49 0.68 -8.22
N GLY A 123 0.65 -0.54 -8.72
CA GLY A 123 0.75 -0.85 -10.15
C GLY A 123 2.19 -0.91 -10.69
N PHE A 124 3.20 -0.53 -9.90
CA PHE A 124 4.59 -0.57 -10.31
C PHE A 124 5.05 -1.97 -10.76
N LEU A 125 4.62 -3.01 -10.08
CA LEU A 125 4.96 -4.40 -10.41
C LEU A 125 4.12 -4.98 -11.56
N VAL A 126 3.15 -4.22 -12.08
CA VAL A 126 2.37 -4.59 -13.29
C VAL A 126 3.21 -4.34 -14.55
N HIS A 127 3.93 -3.21 -14.58
CA HIS A 127 4.76 -2.78 -15.69
C HIS A 127 6.22 -2.60 -15.24
N PRO A 128 6.89 -3.69 -14.82
CA PRO A 128 8.29 -3.59 -14.41
C PRO A 128 9.21 -3.41 -15.63
N PRO A 129 10.49 -3.11 -15.43
CA PRO A 129 11.48 -3.03 -16.50
C PRO A 129 11.51 -4.24 -17.40
N LYS A 130 11.91 -4.04 -18.68
CA LYS A 130 12.04 -5.12 -19.66
C LYS A 130 12.97 -6.25 -19.20
N SER A 131 13.99 -5.95 -18.41
CA SER A 131 14.89 -6.91 -17.78
C SER A 131 14.14 -7.88 -16.86
N VAL A 132 13.24 -7.35 -16.01
CA VAL A 132 12.40 -8.15 -15.12
C VAL A 132 11.36 -8.94 -15.91
N VAL A 133 10.71 -8.32 -16.91
CA VAL A 133 9.76 -9.03 -17.78
C VAL A 133 10.43 -10.22 -18.46
N SER A 134 11.64 -10.02 -19.02
CA SER A 134 12.40 -11.08 -19.70
C SER A 134 12.80 -12.19 -18.74
N LEU A 135 13.24 -11.85 -17.52
CA LEU A 135 13.55 -12.82 -16.47
C LEU A 135 12.33 -13.68 -16.14
N LEU A 136 11.19 -13.04 -15.82
CA LEU A 136 9.97 -13.76 -15.44
C LEU A 136 9.42 -14.63 -16.57
N LYS A 137 9.48 -14.13 -17.82
CA LYS A 137 9.08 -14.89 -19.01
C LYS A 137 9.91 -16.17 -19.18
N GLY A 138 11.20 -16.14 -18.84
CA GLY A 138 12.07 -17.34 -18.86
C GLY A 138 11.57 -18.47 -17.93
N PHE A 139 10.79 -18.13 -16.91
CA PHE A 139 10.13 -19.07 -16.00
C PHE A 139 8.63 -19.26 -16.30
N GLY A 140 8.14 -18.80 -17.44
CA GLY A 140 6.74 -18.90 -17.83
C GLY A 140 5.79 -18.04 -16.98
N ARG A 141 6.26 -16.93 -16.40
CA ARG A 141 5.47 -16.03 -15.56
C ARG A 141 5.27 -14.67 -16.21
N THR A 142 4.07 -14.11 -15.97
CA THR A 142 3.82 -12.68 -16.19
C THR A 142 4.19 -11.89 -14.92
N PRO A 143 4.44 -10.59 -14.98
CA PRO A 143 4.73 -9.78 -13.82
C PRO A 143 3.65 -9.86 -12.73
N ILE A 144 2.38 -9.73 -13.11
CA ILE A 144 1.24 -9.79 -12.18
C ILE A 144 1.12 -11.19 -11.57
N GLY A 145 1.13 -12.23 -12.44
CA GLY A 145 1.01 -13.62 -12.00
C GLY A 145 2.10 -14.00 -11.01
N PHE A 146 3.36 -13.59 -11.25
CA PHE A 146 4.46 -13.82 -10.35
C PHE A 146 4.29 -13.10 -9.01
N ALA A 147 3.89 -11.81 -9.03
CA ALA A 147 3.69 -11.04 -7.81
C ALA A 147 2.61 -11.65 -6.90
N LEU A 148 1.51 -12.11 -7.48
CA LEU A 148 0.42 -12.77 -6.76
C LEU A 148 0.83 -14.18 -6.30
N GLU A 149 1.45 -15.00 -7.17
CA GLU A 149 1.95 -16.34 -6.82
C GLU A 149 2.92 -16.27 -5.63
N TYR A 150 3.83 -15.30 -5.62
CA TYR A 150 4.78 -15.10 -4.55
C TYR A 150 4.10 -14.93 -3.19
N LEU A 151 3.08 -14.08 -3.13
CA LEU A 151 2.34 -13.81 -1.88
C LEU A 151 1.47 -15.00 -1.46
N TRP A 152 0.71 -15.60 -2.38
CA TRP A 152 -0.17 -16.74 -2.06
C TRP A 152 0.57 -17.94 -1.52
N ARG A 153 1.87 -18.05 -1.79
CA ARG A 153 2.70 -19.15 -1.33
C ARG A 153 3.46 -18.84 -0.03
N LEU A 154 3.38 -17.61 0.47
CA LEU A 154 3.93 -17.29 1.78
C LEU A 154 3.00 -17.80 2.90
N PRO A 155 3.52 -18.56 3.88
CA PRO A 155 2.70 -19.02 4.99
C PRO A 155 2.25 -17.83 5.86
N GLY A 156 1.02 -17.92 6.38
CA GLY A 156 0.45 -16.92 7.28
C GLY A 156 -0.35 -15.82 6.58
N ILE A 157 -0.39 -15.76 5.26
CA ILE A 157 -1.26 -14.85 4.53
C ILE A 157 -2.67 -15.45 4.42
N SER A 158 -3.68 -14.67 4.79
CA SER A 158 -5.09 -15.05 4.71
C SER A 158 -5.76 -14.48 3.46
N VAL A 159 -5.44 -13.23 3.12
CA VAL A 159 -6.05 -12.51 1.99
C VAL A 159 -5.00 -11.64 1.30
N VAL A 160 -5.01 -11.62 -0.03
CA VAL A 160 -4.26 -10.65 -0.84
C VAL A 160 -5.26 -9.70 -1.50
N LEU A 161 -5.17 -8.41 -1.20
CA LEU A 161 -6.03 -7.38 -1.77
C LEU A 161 -5.45 -6.89 -3.09
N SER A 162 -6.30 -6.74 -4.11
CA SER A 162 -5.91 -6.13 -5.37
C SER A 162 -6.84 -4.98 -5.72
N GLY A 163 -6.26 -3.84 -6.14
CA GLY A 163 -7.00 -2.63 -6.52
C GLY A 163 -7.51 -2.67 -7.95
N MET A 164 -8.34 -3.66 -8.28
CA MET A 164 -8.90 -3.85 -9.61
C MET A 164 -9.93 -2.76 -9.94
N GLY A 165 -9.67 -1.97 -10.97
CA GLY A 165 -10.51 -0.85 -11.39
C GLY A 165 -11.50 -1.17 -12.52
N ASN A 166 -11.41 -2.36 -13.12
CA ASN A 166 -12.31 -2.82 -14.19
C ASN A 166 -12.40 -4.35 -14.22
N THR A 167 -13.38 -4.87 -14.96
CA THR A 167 -13.66 -6.32 -15.06
C THR A 167 -12.51 -7.11 -15.66
N ALA A 168 -11.81 -6.56 -16.65
CA ALA A 168 -10.67 -7.25 -17.29
C ALA A 168 -9.55 -7.54 -16.27
N GLN A 169 -9.28 -6.63 -15.34
CA GLN A 169 -8.31 -6.85 -14.27
C GLN A 169 -8.78 -7.92 -13.26
N ILE A 170 -10.09 -8.01 -13.02
CA ILE A 170 -10.68 -9.06 -12.17
C ILE A 170 -10.47 -10.41 -12.84
N ASP A 171 -10.86 -10.53 -14.12
CA ASP A 171 -10.76 -11.77 -14.88
C ASP A 171 -9.28 -12.23 -15.00
N GLU A 172 -8.37 -11.30 -15.24
CA GLU A 172 -6.93 -11.59 -15.29
C GLU A 172 -6.42 -12.10 -13.95
N ASN A 173 -6.73 -11.42 -12.85
CA ASN A 173 -6.24 -11.82 -11.52
C ASN A 173 -6.81 -13.18 -11.08
N ILE A 174 -8.10 -13.46 -11.37
CA ILE A 174 -8.70 -14.77 -11.12
C ILE A 174 -8.03 -15.84 -12.00
N GLY A 175 -7.77 -15.53 -13.27
CA GLY A 175 -7.09 -16.44 -14.18
C GLY A 175 -5.71 -16.91 -13.69
N TYR A 176 -5.01 -16.10 -12.89
CA TYR A 176 -3.73 -16.53 -12.30
C TYR A 176 -3.88 -17.60 -11.21
N LEU A 177 -5.04 -17.73 -10.57
CA LEU A 177 -5.31 -18.81 -9.61
C LEU A 177 -5.38 -20.19 -10.28
N ASP A 178 -5.85 -20.21 -11.52
CA ASP A 178 -6.07 -21.44 -12.30
C ASP A 178 -4.87 -21.81 -13.19
N LEU A 179 -3.82 -20.95 -13.24
CA LEU A 179 -2.67 -21.22 -14.08
C LEU A 179 -1.89 -22.43 -13.59
N VAL A 180 -1.96 -23.50 -14.40
CA VAL A 180 -1.20 -24.76 -14.25
C VAL A 180 0.20 -24.59 -14.88
N ALA A 181 0.90 -23.52 -14.60
CA ALA A 181 2.33 -23.47 -14.94
C ALA A 181 3.09 -24.45 -14.02
N PRO A 182 4.21 -25.05 -14.47
CA PRO A 182 5.03 -25.87 -13.59
C PRO A 182 5.28 -25.10 -12.28
N ARG A 183 4.87 -25.67 -11.15
CA ARG A 183 5.01 -25.01 -9.86
C ARG A 183 6.48 -24.91 -9.51
N LEU A 184 6.98 -23.68 -9.35
CA LEU A 184 8.30 -23.46 -8.77
C LEU A 184 8.31 -24.00 -7.34
N THR A 185 9.41 -24.58 -6.92
CA THR A 185 9.64 -24.87 -5.49
C THR A 185 9.69 -23.55 -4.70
N ALA A 186 9.52 -23.60 -3.39
CA ALA A 186 9.65 -22.41 -2.54
C ALA A 186 11.03 -21.75 -2.70
N GLN A 187 12.08 -22.56 -2.88
CA GLN A 187 13.45 -22.07 -3.08
C GLN A 187 13.62 -21.38 -4.43
N GLU A 188 13.08 -21.96 -5.51
CA GLU A 188 13.11 -21.35 -6.85
C GLU A 188 12.32 -20.04 -6.88
N LEU A 189 11.14 -20.00 -6.25
CA LEU A 189 10.32 -18.81 -6.15
C LEU A 189 11.05 -17.68 -5.41
N GLN A 190 11.70 -18.01 -4.30
CA GLN A 190 12.50 -17.06 -3.54
C GLN A 190 13.70 -16.55 -4.34
N ALA A 191 14.44 -17.45 -5.00
CA ALA A 191 15.59 -17.08 -5.83
C ALA A 191 15.19 -16.19 -7.01
N LEU A 192 14.04 -16.47 -7.64
CA LEU A 192 13.50 -15.66 -8.72
C LEU A 192 13.08 -14.27 -8.21
N ALA A 193 12.46 -14.19 -7.03
CA ALA A 193 12.12 -12.92 -6.41
C ALA A 193 13.36 -12.07 -6.07
N GLU A 194 14.44 -12.69 -5.61
CA GLU A 194 15.71 -12.00 -5.33
C GLU A 194 16.36 -11.45 -6.59
N GLN A 195 16.38 -12.23 -7.68
CA GLN A 195 16.88 -11.77 -8.97
C GLN A 195 16.04 -10.61 -9.53
N ALA A 196 14.72 -10.73 -9.50
CA ALA A 196 13.80 -9.66 -9.94
C ALA A 196 14.00 -8.39 -9.11
N ARG A 197 14.15 -8.52 -7.80
CA ARG A 197 14.41 -7.41 -6.87
C ARG A 197 15.72 -6.70 -7.17
N ALA A 198 16.78 -7.45 -7.42
CA ALA A 198 18.09 -6.88 -7.78
C ALA A 198 18.00 -6.05 -9.08
N LEU A 199 17.26 -6.52 -10.09
CA LEU A 199 17.01 -5.77 -11.31
C LEU A 199 16.18 -4.50 -11.08
N LEU A 200 15.15 -4.58 -10.20
CA LEU A 200 14.31 -3.42 -9.85
C LEU A 200 15.10 -2.33 -9.11
N HIS A 201 15.98 -2.72 -8.19
CA HIS A 201 16.80 -1.76 -7.43
C HIS A 201 17.93 -1.12 -8.27
N ALA A 202 18.30 -1.73 -9.39
CA ALA A 202 19.27 -1.12 -10.31
C ALA A 202 18.72 0.10 -11.05
N GLU A 203 17.41 0.36 -10.97
CA GLU A 203 16.76 1.49 -11.64
C GLU A 203 16.46 2.64 -10.69
N ASP A 204 16.64 3.86 -11.19
CA ASP A 204 16.35 5.10 -10.45
C ASP A 204 14.86 5.45 -10.52
N ARG A 205 14.07 4.83 -9.65
CA ARG A 205 12.60 5.02 -9.56
C ARG A 205 12.19 5.67 -8.25
N ILE A 206 11.07 6.43 -8.29
CA ILE A 206 10.59 7.15 -7.10
C ILE A 206 9.92 6.21 -6.09
N GLY A 207 9.40 5.09 -6.51
CA GLY A 207 8.75 4.14 -5.60
C GLY A 207 7.41 4.61 -5.02
N CYS A 208 6.76 5.58 -5.66
CA CYS A 208 5.44 6.06 -5.26
C CYS A 208 4.35 5.03 -5.61
N THR A 209 3.48 4.71 -4.63
CA THR A 209 2.35 3.77 -4.82
C THR A 209 1.06 4.47 -5.24
N GLY A 210 1.05 5.78 -5.42
CA GLY A 210 -0.15 6.53 -5.83
C GLY A 210 -1.25 6.64 -4.77
N CYS A 211 -0.97 6.36 -3.49
CA CYS A 211 -1.94 6.34 -2.39
C CYS A 211 -2.60 7.70 -2.09
N GLN A 212 -2.05 8.79 -2.60
CA GLN A 212 -2.55 10.18 -2.53
C GLN A 212 -2.60 10.81 -1.14
N TYR A 213 -2.08 10.21 -0.07
CA TYR A 213 -2.10 10.80 1.28
C TYR A 213 -1.38 12.15 1.36
N CYS A 214 -0.37 12.38 0.52
CA CYS A 214 0.38 13.61 0.44
C CYS A 214 -0.40 14.79 -0.19
N VAL A 215 -1.42 14.54 -1.01
CA VAL A 215 -2.16 15.58 -1.75
C VAL A 215 -2.97 16.51 -0.83
N PRO A 216 -3.83 16.01 0.08
CA PRO A 216 -4.56 16.87 1.02
C PRO A 216 -3.64 17.57 2.02
N SER A 217 -2.45 17.00 2.31
CA SER A 217 -1.47 17.57 3.22
C SER A 217 -0.63 18.68 2.59
N CYS A 218 -0.67 18.84 1.26
CA CYS A 218 0.07 19.89 0.57
C CYS A 218 -0.69 21.22 0.62
N PRO A 219 -0.12 22.30 1.22
CA PRO A 219 -0.81 23.59 1.33
C PRO A 219 -1.07 24.23 -0.04
N VAL A 220 -0.22 23.98 -1.04
CA VAL A 220 -0.36 24.48 -2.41
C VAL A 220 -0.97 23.44 -3.37
N LYS A 221 -1.49 22.32 -2.84
CA LYS A 221 -2.27 21.31 -3.58
C LYS A 221 -1.54 20.69 -4.79
N ILE A 222 -0.23 20.47 -4.68
CA ILE A 222 0.54 19.78 -5.72
C ILE A 222 0.01 18.35 -5.88
N PRO A 223 -0.37 17.91 -7.10
CA PRO A 223 -0.77 16.55 -7.38
C PRO A 223 0.47 15.62 -7.47
N ILE A 224 1.18 15.48 -6.35
CA ILE A 224 2.49 14.84 -6.21
C ILE A 224 2.57 13.49 -6.93
N PRO A 225 1.61 12.53 -6.73
CA PRO A 225 1.69 11.23 -7.39
C PRO A 225 1.64 11.32 -8.92
N GLN A 226 0.95 12.31 -9.48
CA GLN A 226 0.87 12.49 -10.94
C GLN A 226 2.21 12.93 -11.51
N TYR A 227 2.92 13.84 -10.84
CA TYR A 227 4.29 14.23 -11.22
C TYR A 227 5.27 13.06 -11.13
N PHE A 228 5.16 12.26 -10.09
CA PHE A 228 6.00 11.07 -9.91
C PHE A 228 5.73 10.01 -10.98
N HIS A 229 4.46 9.82 -11.32
CA HIS A 229 4.08 8.92 -12.41
C HIS A 229 4.63 9.38 -13.78
N CYS A 230 4.65 10.70 -14.04
CA CYS A 230 5.30 11.23 -15.24
C CYS A 230 6.81 10.93 -15.26
N TYR A 231 7.50 11.04 -14.12
CA TYR A 231 8.92 10.74 -14.03
C TYR A 231 9.22 9.27 -14.33
N ASP A 232 8.52 8.36 -13.65
CA ASP A 232 8.72 6.92 -13.82
C ASP A 232 8.35 6.47 -15.24
N GLY A 233 7.25 7.00 -15.81
CA GLY A 233 6.86 6.72 -17.20
C GLY A 233 7.90 7.22 -18.21
N TYR A 234 8.49 8.39 -18.01
CA TYR A 234 9.54 8.92 -18.88
C TYR A 234 10.80 8.04 -18.93
N LEU A 235 11.25 7.58 -17.76
CA LEU A 235 12.44 6.74 -17.67
C LEU A 235 12.30 5.37 -18.35
N HIS A 236 11.07 4.84 -18.37
CA HIS A 236 10.85 3.45 -18.82
C HIS A 236 10.22 3.33 -20.20
N GLU A 237 9.44 4.33 -20.61
CA GLU A 237 8.63 4.25 -21.82
C GLU A 237 9.21 5.09 -22.96
N ASN A 238 10.14 6.03 -22.68
CA ASN A 238 10.65 7.04 -23.65
C ASN A 238 9.49 7.72 -24.40
N ASP A 239 8.33 7.84 -23.75
CA ASP A 239 7.10 8.34 -24.36
C ASP A 239 7.03 9.87 -24.23
N ASP A 240 7.07 10.56 -25.37
CA ASP A 240 6.89 12.03 -25.39
C ASP A 240 5.51 12.48 -24.86
N ALA A 241 4.49 11.59 -24.88
CA ALA A 241 3.20 11.85 -24.27
C ALA A 241 3.30 12.11 -22.77
N VAL A 242 4.32 11.58 -22.09
CA VAL A 242 4.59 11.85 -20.68
C VAL A 242 4.99 13.30 -20.46
N LYS A 243 5.79 13.88 -21.37
CA LYS A 243 6.16 15.31 -21.33
C LYS A 243 4.97 16.20 -21.54
N ASP A 244 4.04 15.82 -22.43
CA ASP A 244 2.82 16.58 -22.66
C ASP A 244 1.89 16.51 -21.43
N ARG A 245 1.79 15.36 -20.79
CA ARG A 245 1.08 15.22 -19.50
C ARG A 245 1.71 16.07 -18.40
N TYR A 246 3.04 16.09 -18.30
CA TYR A 246 3.75 16.96 -17.36
C TYR A 246 3.46 18.45 -17.63
N ARG A 247 3.52 18.87 -18.92
CA ARG A 247 3.21 20.26 -19.33
C ARG A 247 1.77 20.64 -19.00
N ALA A 248 0.82 19.72 -19.23
CA ALA A 248 -0.59 19.93 -18.89
C ALA A 248 -0.81 20.11 -17.38
N LEU A 249 -0.15 19.29 -16.54
CA LEU A 249 -0.18 19.44 -15.09
C LEU A 249 0.36 20.81 -14.64
N LYS A 250 1.43 21.26 -15.26
CA LYS A 250 2.06 22.55 -14.96
C LYS A 250 1.18 23.72 -15.43
N ALA A 251 0.53 23.60 -16.59
CA ALA A 251 -0.33 24.62 -17.18
C ALA A 251 -1.67 24.78 -16.44
N SER A 252 -2.10 23.81 -15.63
CA SER A 252 -3.34 23.88 -14.86
C SER A 252 -3.35 25.02 -13.81
N GLY A 253 -2.19 25.61 -13.52
CA GLY A 253 -2.02 26.75 -12.63
C GLY A 253 -2.20 26.47 -11.13
N VAL A 254 -2.77 25.32 -10.78
CA VAL A 254 -2.96 24.89 -9.39
C VAL A 254 -1.99 23.76 -9.09
N GLY A 255 -1.13 23.96 -8.08
CA GLY A 255 -0.21 22.92 -7.63
C GLY A 255 0.92 22.63 -8.62
N ALA A 256 1.42 23.63 -9.32
CA ALA A 256 2.63 23.48 -10.12
C ALA A 256 3.82 23.08 -9.21
N VAL A 257 4.69 22.20 -9.70
CA VAL A 257 5.83 21.69 -8.93
C VAL A 257 6.73 22.79 -8.38
N GLN A 258 6.86 23.92 -9.10
CA GLN A 258 7.64 25.10 -8.70
C GLN A 258 7.04 25.85 -7.50
N GLN A 259 5.78 25.60 -7.15
CA GLN A 259 5.13 26.21 -5.99
C GLN A 259 5.45 25.46 -4.69
N CYS A 260 6.28 24.42 -4.73
CA CYS A 260 6.65 23.65 -3.56
C CYS A 260 7.33 24.55 -2.51
N LEU A 261 6.74 24.60 -1.32
CA LEU A 261 7.24 25.38 -0.19
C LEU A 261 8.31 24.64 0.64
N GLU A 262 8.67 23.44 0.25
CA GLU A 262 9.62 22.57 0.99
C GLU A 262 9.26 22.41 2.48
N CYS A 263 7.96 22.43 2.81
CA CYS A 263 7.48 22.37 4.20
C CYS A 263 7.44 20.95 4.78
N HIS A 264 7.77 19.92 4.00
CA HIS A 264 7.86 18.50 4.36
C HIS A 264 6.56 17.89 4.96
N GLN A 265 5.40 18.57 4.88
CA GLN A 265 4.13 18.02 5.39
C GLN A 265 3.69 16.76 4.64
N CYS A 266 3.98 16.69 3.34
CA CYS A 266 3.68 15.54 2.49
C CYS A 266 4.52 14.29 2.86
N GLU A 267 5.76 14.47 3.32
CA GLU A 267 6.63 13.37 3.74
C GLU A 267 6.16 12.72 5.03
N ARG A 268 5.64 13.51 5.97
CA ARG A 268 5.14 13.02 7.27
C ARG A 268 3.98 12.03 7.14
N VAL A 269 3.25 12.09 6.04
CA VAL A 269 2.10 11.23 5.78
C VAL A 269 2.38 10.19 4.68
N CYS A 270 3.59 10.18 4.13
CA CYS A 270 3.98 9.27 3.06
C CYS A 270 4.32 7.90 3.63
N PRO A 271 3.54 6.83 3.32
CA PRO A 271 3.84 5.49 3.81
C PRO A 271 5.12 4.89 3.22
N GLN A 272 5.62 5.48 2.11
CA GLN A 272 6.83 5.03 1.43
C GLN A 272 8.07 5.83 1.85
N HIS A 273 7.94 6.79 2.76
CA HIS A 273 9.02 7.65 3.26
C HIS A 273 9.84 8.32 2.15
N ILE A 274 9.15 8.73 1.06
CA ILE A 274 9.76 9.38 -0.09
C ILE A 274 10.19 10.80 0.29
N ALA A 275 11.43 11.20 -0.04
CA ALA A 275 11.91 12.59 0.05
C ALA A 275 11.24 13.45 -1.04
N ILE A 276 9.97 13.79 -0.83
CA ILE A 276 9.06 14.33 -1.85
C ILE A 276 9.55 15.65 -2.45
N PRO A 277 9.99 16.69 -1.67
CA PRO A 277 10.48 17.93 -2.24
C PRO A 277 11.69 17.74 -3.16
N ASP A 278 12.62 16.86 -2.79
CA ASP A 278 13.82 16.61 -3.59
C ASP A 278 13.48 15.90 -4.90
N TRP A 279 12.58 14.92 -4.83
CA TRP A 279 12.09 14.26 -6.03
C TRP A 279 11.28 15.19 -6.94
N LEU A 280 10.47 16.09 -6.41
CA LEU A 280 9.76 17.09 -7.22
C LEU A 280 10.73 17.99 -7.99
N LYS A 281 11.83 18.43 -7.36
CA LYS A 281 12.91 19.19 -8.04
C LYS A 281 13.56 18.37 -9.17
N LYS A 282 13.80 17.07 -8.92
CA LYS A 282 14.39 16.18 -9.92
C LYS A 282 13.43 15.97 -11.11
N VAL A 283 12.14 15.75 -10.83
CA VAL A 283 11.09 15.65 -11.84
C VAL A 283 11.03 16.91 -12.72
N ASP A 284 10.95 18.10 -12.11
CA ASP A 284 10.90 19.36 -12.87
C ASP A 284 12.17 19.57 -13.72
N ARG A 285 13.31 19.19 -13.21
CA ARG A 285 14.59 19.32 -13.96
C ARG A 285 14.64 18.39 -15.17
N LEU A 286 14.10 17.20 -15.05
CA LEU A 286 14.15 16.19 -16.11
C LEU A 286 13.10 16.41 -17.20
N LEU A 287 11.87 16.83 -16.82
CA LEU A 287 10.71 16.90 -17.72
C LEU A 287 10.39 18.31 -18.23
N ARG A 288 11.16 19.29 -17.82
CA ARG A 288 11.03 20.68 -18.22
C ARG A 288 11.13 20.90 -19.74
#